data_2ab8d41a8a0e81f92442e6b3b105b7e7
#
_entry.id   2ab8d41a8a0e81f92442e6b3b105b7e7
#
_cell.length_a   1.000
_cell.length_b   1.000
_cell.length_c   1.000
_cell.angle_alpha   90.00
_cell.angle_beta   90.00
_cell.angle_gamma   90.00
#
_symmetry.space_group_name_H-M   'P 1'
#
loop_
_entity.id
_entity.type
_entity.pdbx_description
1 polymer ?
#
loop_
_entity_poly.entity_id
_entity_poly.type
_entity_poly.pdbx_seq_one_letter_code
_entity_poly.pdbx_strand_id
1 'polypeptide(L)'
;MIYLDNAATTLHKPPEVAEAVKNAILTAGNASRGAHGVSLSASRMVFGTRSRLAKLFGCPRADHVVFTANSTEALNIAIYGLFSSGDHVISTDLEHNSVLRPLYDLQTRGVSVDFVPADRQGNIRYEDMETLFRPETKAVVCTHASNLTGNLLDIAKIGAMAHAHGALLVADASQTAGAVPIDMQRMNIDVLCFTGHKGLMGPQGTGGLCIRPGVELRPLLRGGTGIHSYDREQPQAYPARLEAGTLNTHGIAGLHAALKFIEKQTVQAIGAHERALMRRFYDGVKDLDGVTVYGDFSRSERAAVVALNIRDYDSAEVADALFADYDIATRAGAHCAPRMHEALGTVQQGAVRFSFSYFNTENEVDTAIAAVRELSE
;
A
#
# COMPACT_ATOMS: atom_id res chain seq x y z
N MET A 1 -19.39 6.44 16.55
CA MET A 1 -17.95 6.11 16.45
C MET A 1 -17.33 6.87 15.28
N ILE A 2 -16.31 7.65 15.55
CA ILE A 2 -15.49 8.33 14.55
C ILE A 2 -14.32 7.41 14.20
N TYR A 3 -14.19 6.99 12.93
CA TYR A 3 -13.16 6.04 12.53
C TYR A 3 -12.02 6.73 11.80
N LEU A 4 -10.85 6.80 12.43
CA LEU A 4 -9.62 7.44 11.92
C LEU A 4 -8.42 6.48 11.85
N ASP A 5 -8.68 5.17 11.63
CA ASP A 5 -7.63 4.15 11.36
C ASP A 5 -7.69 3.61 9.91
N ASN A 6 -7.99 4.49 8.95
CA ASN A 6 -8.15 4.11 7.54
C ASN A 6 -6.83 3.64 6.87
N ALA A 7 -5.67 4.03 7.40
CA ALA A 7 -4.38 3.54 6.92
C ALA A 7 -4.12 2.07 7.29
N ALA A 8 -4.85 1.49 8.26
CA ALA A 8 -4.87 0.05 8.51
C ALA A 8 -5.83 -0.65 7.55
N THR A 9 -7.08 -0.17 7.47
CA THR A 9 -8.11 -0.59 6.51
C THR A 9 -9.21 0.47 6.47
N THR A 10 -9.77 0.78 5.31
CA THR A 10 -10.96 1.65 5.28
C THR A 10 -12.16 0.89 5.86
N LEU A 11 -12.88 1.52 6.81
CA LEU A 11 -14.11 0.94 7.36
C LEU A 11 -15.28 1.19 6.40
N HIS A 12 -15.52 2.44 6.08
CA HIS A 12 -16.60 2.83 5.16
C HIS A 12 -16.17 2.61 3.70
N LYS A 13 -17.05 1.98 2.94
CA LYS A 13 -16.84 1.65 1.53
C LYS A 13 -18.06 2.08 0.72
N PRO A 14 -17.90 2.32 -0.59
CA PRO A 14 -19.06 2.54 -1.45
C PRO A 14 -20.09 1.40 -1.28
N PRO A 15 -21.39 1.67 -1.12
CA PRO A 15 -22.42 0.65 -0.92
C PRO A 15 -22.41 -0.45 -2.00
N GLU A 16 -22.06 -0.08 -3.23
CA GLU A 16 -21.94 -0.98 -4.38
C GLU A 16 -20.93 -2.10 -4.17
N VAL A 17 -19.95 -1.90 -3.29
CA VAL A 17 -18.92 -2.91 -2.97
C VAL A 17 -19.55 -4.10 -2.27
N ALA A 18 -20.36 -3.87 -1.24
CA ALA A 18 -21.04 -4.93 -0.50
C ALA A 18 -22.05 -5.68 -1.39
N GLU A 19 -22.83 -4.95 -2.20
CA GLU A 19 -23.77 -5.56 -3.14
C GLU A 19 -23.05 -6.40 -4.21
N ALA A 20 -21.92 -5.95 -4.74
CA ALA A 20 -21.15 -6.71 -5.71
C ALA A 20 -20.60 -8.01 -5.13
N VAL A 21 -20.09 -7.99 -3.89
CA VAL A 21 -19.64 -9.21 -3.19
C VAL A 21 -20.79 -10.18 -2.98
N LYS A 22 -21.92 -9.71 -2.43
CA LYS A 22 -23.13 -10.51 -2.19
C LYS A 22 -23.61 -11.16 -3.50
N ASN A 23 -23.74 -10.39 -4.56
CA ASN A 23 -24.18 -10.89 -5.86
C ASN A 23 -23.18 -11.91 -6.43
N ALA A 24 -21.88 -11.69 -6.31
CA ALA A 24 -20.88 -12.62 -6.76
C ALA A 24 -20.92 -13.96 -6.00
N ILE A 25 -21.19 -13.95 -4.68
CA ILE A 25 -21.38 -15.18 -3.89
C ILE A 25 -22.55 -16.01 -4.42
N LEU A 26 -23.62 -15.35 -4.85
CA LEU A 26 -24.85 -16.01 -5.32
C LEU A 26 -24.76 -16.47 -6.79
N THR A 27 -23.92 -15.84 -7.62
CA THR A 27 -24.01 -16.00 -9.07
C THR A 27 -22.68 -16.30 -9.78
N ALA A 28 -21.53 -16.08 -9.14
CA ALA A 28 -20.24 -16.25 -9.80
C ALA A 28 -19.77 -17.72 -9.75
N GLY A 29 -19.49 -18.28 -10.92
CA GLY A 29 -18.75 -19.55 -11.03
C GLY A 29 -17.23 -19.35 -11.01
N ASN A 30 -16.50 -20.45 -11.22
CA ASN A 30 -15.05 -20.40 -11.31
C ASN A 30 -14.60 -19.61 -12.56
N ALA A 31 -13.90 -18.49 -12.36
CA ALA A 31 -13.50 -17.57 -13.41
C ALA A 31 -12.47 -18.13 -14.41
N SER A 32 -11.82 -19.26 -14.14
CA SER A 32 -10.71 -19.76 -14.96
C SER A 32 -10.95 -21.11 -15.64
N ARG A 33 -12.07 -21.79 -15.37
CA ARG A 33 -12.17 -23.25 -15.66
C ARG A 33 -13.47 -23.71 -16.35
N GLY A 34 -14.36 -22.82 -16.77
CA GLY A 34 -15.64 -23.24 -17.37
C GLY A 34 -15.98 -22.52 -18.67
N ALA A 35 -16.53 -23.28 -19.64
CA ALA A 35 -17.04 -22.74 -20.89
C ALA A 35 -18.52 -22.32 -20.81
N HIS A 36 -19.19 -22.51 -19.65
CA HIS A 36 -20.60 -22.15 -19.48
C HIS A 36 -20.77 -20.68 -19.06
N GLY A 37 -21.95 -20.12 -19.28
CA GLY A 37 -22.25 -18.69 -19.12
C GLY A 37 -21.84 -18.10 -17.76
N VAL A 38 -22.01 -18.86 -16.65
CA VAL A 38 -21.66 -18.42 -15.29
C VAL A 38 -20.13 -18.20 -15.15
N SER A 39 -19.33 -19.17 -15.63
CA SER A 39 -17.86 -19.03 -15.61
C SER A 39 -17.35 -17.93 -16.53
N LEU A 40 -17.93 -17.80 -17.73
CA LEU A 40 -17.57 -16.72 -18.68
C LEU A 40 -17.89 -15.34 -18.11
N SER A 41 -19.02 -15.18 -17.41
CA SER A 41 -19.37 -13.93 -16.73
C SER A 41 -18.35 -13.57 -15.64
N ALA A 42 -17.98 -14.54 -14.80
CA ALA A 42 -16.95 -14.35 -13.78
C ALA A 42 -15.59 -14.00 -14.39
N SER A 43 -15.18 -14.69 -15.47
CA SER A 43 -13.92 -14.41 -16.19
C SER A 43 -13.88 -12.99 -16.76
N ARG A 44 -15.01 -12.53 -17.36
CA ARG A 44 -15.13 -11.16 -17.89
C ARG A 44 -15.02 -10.11 -16.78
N MET A 45 -15.65 -10.36 -15.61
CA MET A 45 -15.57 -9.45 -14.46
C MET A 45 -14.14 -9.39 -13.93
N VAL A 46 -13.46 -10.53 -13.74
CA VAL A 46 -12.06 -10.59 -13.31
C VAL A 46 -11.13 -9.86 -14.28
N PHE A 47 -11.26 -10.12 -15.59
CA PHE A 47 -10.47 -9.43 -16.61
C PHE A 47 -10.78 -7.93 -16.67
N GLY A 48 -12.06 -7.55 -16.56
CA GLY A 48 -12.47 -6.15 -16.48
C GLY A 48 -11.87 -5.42 -15.28
N THR A 49 -11.69 -6.11 -14.15
CA THR A 49 -11.01 -5.57 -12.96
C THR A 49 -9.52 -5.35 -13.23
N ARG A 50 -8.83 -6.32 -13.88
CA ARG A 50 -7.44 -6.13 -14.33
C ARG A 50 -7.29 -4.92 -15.25
N SER A 51 -8.20 -4.78 -16.21
CA SER A 51 -8.17 -3.66 -17.16
C SER A 51 -8.33 -2.31 -16.48
N ARG A 52 -9.19 -2.22 -15.45
CA ARG A 52 -9.36 -1.00 -14.64
C ARG A 52 -8.12 -0.69 -13.81
N LEU A 53 -7.52 -1.69 -13.16
CA LEU A 53 -6.27 -1.51 -12.40
C LEU A 53 -5.12 -1.12 -13.33
N ALA A 54 -5.00 -1.75 -14.50
CA ALA A 54 -3.99 -1.39 -15.49
C ALA A 54 -4.13 0.07 -15.92
N LYS A 55 -5.37 0.52 -16.20
CA LYS A 55 -5.65 1.92 -16.54
C LYS A 55 -5.35 2.86 -15.37
N LEU A 56 -5.75 2.49 -14.14
CA LEU A 56 -5.55 3.30 -12.95
C LEU A 56 -4.07 3.58 -12.66
N PHE A 57 -3.21 2.58 -12.88
CA PHE A 57 -1.79 2.64 -12.55
C PHE A 57 -0.88 2.88 -13.77
N GLY A 58 -1.43 3.06 -14.96
CA GLY A 58 -0.62 3.20 -16.19
C GLY A 58 0.16 1.93 -16.55
N CYS A 59 -0.31 0.75 -16.12
CA CYS A 59 0.28 -0.52 -16.51
C CYS A 59 -0.03 -0.81 -18.00
N PRO A 60 0.97 -1.08 -18.84
CA PRO A 60 0.75 -1.20 -20.29
C PRO A 60 -0.14 -2.39 -20.70
N ARG A 61 -0.23 -3.43 -19.86
CA ARG A 61 -0.93 -4.67 -20.18
C ARG A 61 -1.80 -5.13 -19.01
N ALA A 62 -3.09 -5.38 -19.28
CA ALA A 62 -4.03 -5.86 -18.26
C ALA A 62 -3.71 -7.30 -17.77
N ASP A 63 -3.16 -8.14 -18.63
CA ASP A 63 -2.71 -9.50 -18.27
C ASP A 63 -1.43 -9.51 -17.38
N HIS A 64 -0.76 -8.38 -17.25
CA HIS A 64 0.36 -8.17 -16.31
C HIS A 64 -0.09 -7.64 -14.93
N VAL A 65 -1.38 -7.50 -14.71
CA VAL A 65 -1.96 -7.28 -13.38
C VAL A 65 -2.24 -8.64 -12.76
N VAL A 66 -1.58 -8.97 -11.66
CA VAL A 66 -1.69 -10.25 -10.93
C VAL A 66 -2.43 -10.01 -9.63
N PHE A 67 -3.45 -10.80 -9.33
CA PHE A 67 -4.18 -10.71 -8.07
C PHE A 67 -3.50 -11.49 -6.95
N THR A 68 -3.55 -10.93 -5.77
CA THR A 68 -3.11 -11.54 -4.51
C THR A 68 -4.14 -11.29 -3.41
N ALA A 69 -3.99 -11.92 -2.26
CA ALA A 69 -4.86 -11.67 -1.11
C ALA A 69 -4.64 -10.27 -0.49
N ASN A 70 -3.44 -9.71 -0.62
CA ASN A 70 -3.06 -8.42 -0.06
C ASN A 70 -1.70 -7.96 -0.62
N SER A 71 -1.27 -6.74 -0.27
CA SER A 71 0.03 -6.21 -0.65
C SER A 71 1.21 -7.01 -0.09
N THR A 72 1.10 -7.60 1.10
CA THR A 72 2.17 -8.43 1.68
C THR A 72 2.50 -9.61 0.79
N GLU A 73 1.49 -10.31 0.28
CA GLU A 73 1.69 -11.40 -0.69
C GLU A 73 2.29 -10.88 -2.01
N ALA A 74 1.79 -9.75 -2.52
CA ALA A 74 2.32 -9.12 -3.72
C ALA A 74 3.82 -8.78 -3.59
N LEU A 75 4.22 -8.17 -2.45
CA LEU A 75 5.61 -7.84 -2.14
C LEU A 75 6.48 -9.09 -1.98
N ASN A 76 5.97 -10.15 -1.33
CA ASN A 76 6.69 -11.42 -1.26
C ASN A 76 6.91 -12.03 -2.64
N ILE A 77 5.89 -12.03 -3.52
CA ILE A 77 6.03 -12.49 -4.91
C ILE A 77 7.09 -11.67 -5.65
N ALA A 78 7.07 -10.35 -5.53
CA ALA A 78 8.04 -9.48 -6.19
C ALA A 78 9.46 -9.72 -5.64
N ILE A 79 9.65 -9.68 -4.33
CA ILE A 79 10.95 -9.78 -3.67
C ILE A 79 11.57 -11.17 -3.89
N TYR A 80 10.88 -12.25 -3.54
CA TYR A 80 11.42 -13.61 -3.76
C TYR A 80 11.48 -14.01 -5.24
N GLY A 81 10.63 -13.37 -6.07
CA GLY A 81 10.64 -13.59 -7.51
C GLY A 81 11.84 -12.97 -8.22
N LEU A 82 12.36 -11.84 -7.71
CA LEU A 82 13.47 -11.11 -8.32
C LEU A 82 14.85 -11.59 -7.86
N PHE A 83 15.06 -11.67 -6.54
CA PHE A 83 16.42 -11.78 -5.97
C PHE A 83 16.92 -13.20 -5.83
N SER A 84 18.23 -13.37 -5.98
CA SER A 84 19.01 -14.59 -5.76
C SER A 84 20.27 -14.27 -4.96
N SER A 85 20.95 -15.28 -4.41
CA SER A 85 22.23 -15.10 -3.75
C SER A 85 23.23 -14.37 -4.65
N GLY A 86 23.93 -13.40 -4.10
CA GLY A 86 24.86 -12.51 -4.81
C GLY A 86 24.22 -11.23 -5.34
N ASP A 87 22.89 -11.14 -5.43
CA ASP A 87 22.21 -9.88 -5.81
C ASP A 87 22.28 -8.85 -4.68
N HIS A 88 22.13 -7.57 -5.05
CA HIS A 88 22.01 -6.46 -4.12
C HIS A 88 20.69 -5.73 -4.29
N VAL A 89 20.11 -5.26 -3.19
CA VAL A 89 18.90 -4.45 -3.15
C VAL A 89 19.09 -3.21 -2.29
N ILE A 90 18.60 -2.06 -2.77
CA ILE A 90 18.51 -0.82 -2.01
C ILE A 90 17.05 -0.68 -1.52
N SER A 91 16.87 -0.32 -0.26
CA SER A 91 15.58 -0.03 0.35
C SER A 91 15.66 1.22 1.23
N THR A 92 14.64 1.53 2.02
CA THR A 92 14.61 2.75 2.84
C THR A 92 14.19 2.48 4.28
N ASP A 93 14.40 3.45 5.17
CA ASP A 93 13.90 3.40 6.55
C ASP A 93 12.37 3.63 6.65
N LEU A 94 11.72 4.02 5.54
CA LEU A 94 10.28 4.26 5.51
C LEU A 94 9.44 2.98 5.38
N GLU A 95 10.08 1.82 5.23
CA GLU A 95 9.43 0.59 4.83
C GLU A 95 8.55 -0.03 5.92
N HIS A 96 7.43 -0.59 5.45
CA HIS A 96 6.61 -1.49 6.26
C HIS A 96 7.27 -2.86 6.40
N ASN A 97 6.95 -3.61 7.47
CA ASN A 97 7.42 -4.99 7.68
C ASN A 97 7.15 -5.95 6.51
N SER A 98 6.18 -5.64 5.64
CA SER A 98 5.92 -6.43 4.43
C SER A 98 7.04 -6.36 3.40
N VAL A 99 7.90 -5.34 3.47
CA VAL A 99 9.14 -5.20 2.71
C VAL A 99 10.33 -5.65 3.56
N LEU A 100 10.43 -5.17 4.80
CA LEU A 100 11.60 -5.41 5.66
C LEU A 100 11.83 -6.89 5.94
N ARG A 101 10.78 -7.63 6.34
CA ARG A 101 10.92 -9.04 6.71
C ARG A 101 11.37 -9.94 5.57
N PRO A 102 10.80 -9.86 4.34
CA PRO A 102 11.34 -10.57 3.19
C PRO A 102 12.78 -10.19 2.85
N LEU A 103 13.16 -8.91 2.98
CA LEU A 103 14.54 -8.47 2.73
C LEU A 103 15.50 -9.03 3.78
N TYR A 104 15.15 -9.02 5.07
CA TYR A 104 15.95 -9.63 6.13
C TYR A 104 16.11 -11.15 5.95
N ASP A 105 15.05 -11.85 5.52
CA ASP A 105 15.16 -13.26 5.17
C ASP A 105 16.11 -13.50 3.99
N LEU A 106 16.04 -12.67 2.95
CA LEU A 106 16.96 -12.75 1.81
C LEU A 106 18.41 -12.45 2.19
N GLN A 107 18.68 -11.59 3.19
CA GLN A 107 20.04 -11.41 3.71
C GLN A 107 20.63 -12.70 4.23
N THR A 108 19.84 -13.54 4.91
CA THR A 108 20.29 -14.86 5.37
C THR A 108 20.58 -15.85 4.24
N ARG A 109 20.10 -15.53 3.02
CA ARG A 109 20.28 -16.33 1.80
C ARG A 109 21.32 -15.76 0.83
N GLY A 110 22.12 -14.79 1.29
CA GLY A 110 23.23 -14.23 0.52
C GLY A 110 22.87 -13.08 -0.42
N VAL A 111 21.73 -12.42 -0.22
CA VAL A 111 21.40 -11.12 -0.85
C VAL A 111 21.93 -10.00 0.03
N SER A 112 22.62 -9.03 -0.56
CA SER A 112 23.03 -7.83 0.16
C SER A 112 21.89 -6.81 0.19
N VAL A 113 21.66 -6.16 1.34
CA VAL A 113 20.59 -5.17 1.52
C VAL A 113 21.15 -3.91 2.15
N ASP A 114 21.04 -2.78 1.47
CA ASP A 114 21.35 -1.47 2.01
C ASP A 114 20.07 -0.63 2.19
N PHE A 115 20.02 0.11 3.30
CA PHE A 115 18.88 0.98 3.61
C PHE A 115 19.30 2.43 3.60
N VAL A 116 18.58 3.27 2.86
CA VAL A 116 18.74 4.71 2.89
C VAL A 116 18.14 5.24 4.20
N PRO A 117 18.94 5.92 5.04
CA PRO A 117 18.46 6.39 6.33
C PRO A 117 17.45 7.53 6.19
N ALA A 118 16.49 7.58 7.09
CA ALA A 118 15.57 8.70 7.24
C ALA A 118 16.04 9.65 8.35
N ASP A 119 15.73 10.95 8.18
CA ASP A 119 15.89 11.94 9.23
C ASP A 119 14.75 11.91 10.27
N ARG A 120 14.82 12.77 11.28
CA ARG A 120 13.79 12.88 12.33
C ARG A 120 12.43 13.42 11.84
N GLN A 121 12.34 13.87 10.60
CA GLN A 121 11.10 14.27 9.93
C GLN A 121 10.59 13.18 8.98
N GLY A 122 11.30 12.05 8.87
CA GLY A 122 10.96 10.94 7.99
C GLY A 122 11.26 11.20 6.51
N ASN A 123 12.21 12.09 6.21
CA ASN A 123 12.71 12.32 4.85
C ASN A 123 14.00 11.54 4.62
N ILE A 124 14.22 11.10 3.38
CA ILE A 124 15.50 10.54 2.92
C ILE A 124 16.26 11.55 2.06
N ARG A 125 17.57 11.39 1.99
CA ARG A 125 18.41 12.09 1.03
C ARG A 125 18.62 11.19 -0.20
N TYR A 126 18.20 11.66 -1.35
CA TYR A 126 18.33 10.88 -2.60
C TYR A 126 19.80 10.75 -3.03
N GLU A 127 20.66 11.69 -2.64
CA GLU A 127 22.10 11.63 -2.85
C GLU A 127 22.73 10.43 -2.10
N ASP A 128 22.23 10.11 -0.91
CA ASP A 128 22.69 8.94 -0.17
C ASP A 128 22.26 7.65 -0.89
N MET A 129 21.04 7.59 -1.46
CA MET A 129 20.61 6.47 -2.29
C MET A 129 21.51 6.27 -3.51
N GLU A 130 21.87 7.35 -4.19
CA GLU A 130 22.75 7.31 -5.38
C GLU A 130 24.10 6.65 -5.08
N THR A 131 24.65 6.87 -3.88
CA THR A 131 25.95 6.30 -3.49
C THR A 131 25.91 4.80 -3.20
N LEU A 132 24.72 4.23 -3.00
CA LEU A 132 24.55 2.81 -2.68
C LEU A 132 24.51 1.90 -3.92
N PHE A 133 24.35 2.47 -5.12
CA PHE A 133 24.32 1.66 -6.34
C PHE A 133 25.68 1.04 -6.63
N ARG A 134 25.66 -0.24 -6.98
CA ARG A 134 26.82 -1.04 -7.36
C ARG A 134 26.47 -2.03 -8.48
N PRO A 135 27.44 -2.67 -9.15
CA PRO A 135 27.15 -3.55 -10.30
C PRO A 135 26.13 -4.65 -10.01
N GLU A 136 26.10 -5.16 -8.78
CA GLU A 136 25.20 -6.22 -8.32
C GLU A 136 23.80 -5.71 -7.94
N THR A 137 23.59 -4.37 -7.95
CA THR A 137 22.28 -3.79 -7.60
C THR A 137 21.23 -4.19 -8.62
N LYS A 138 20.30 -5.03 -8.21
CA LYS A 138 19.26 -5.57 -9.08
C LYS A 138 17.99 -4.75 -9.05
N ALA A 139 17.63 -4.23 -7.87
CA ALA A 139 16.46 -3.39 -7.74
C ALA A 139 16.55 -2.44 -6.53
N VAL A 140 15.78 -1.34 -6.62
CA VAL A 140 15.32 -0.58 -5.47
C VAL A 140 13.94 -1.08 -5.09
N VAL A 141 13.71 -1.36 -3.80
CA VAL A 141 12.40 -1.74 -3.25
C VAL A 141 12.01 -0.70 -2.22
N CYS A 142 10.99 0.10 -2.50
CA CYS A 142 10.60 1.16 -1.57
C CYS A 142 9.09 1.42 -1.52
N THR A 143 8.61 1.93 -0.39
CA THR A 143 7.24 2.42 -0.27
C THR A 143 7.07 3.74 -1.02
N HIS A 144 5.88 3.96 -1.59
CA HIS A 144 5.53 5.26 -2.17
C HIS A 144 5.18 6.29 -1.09
N ALA A 145 4.61 5.83 0.04
CA ALA A 145 4.36 6.67 1.20
C ALA A 145 4.55 5.91 2.50
N SER A 146 5.18 6.54 3.48
CA SER A 146 5.26 6.00 4.84
C SER A 146 3.87 5.83 5.44
N ASN A 147 3.59 4.64 5.94
CA ASN A 147 2.34 4.35 6.64
C ASN A 147 2.27 4.97 8.04
N LEU A 148 3.37 5.52 8.54
CA LEU A 148 3.46 6.19 9.84
C LEU A 148 3.45 7.71 9.70
N THR A 149 4.37 8.28 8.92
CA THR A 149 4.49 9.74 8.79
C THR A 149 3.64 10.33 7.68
N GLY A 150 3.18 9.54 6.71
CA GLY A 150 2.48 10.02 5.53
C GLY A 150 3.38 10.70 4.48
N ASN A 151 4.69 10.78 4.72
CA ASN A 151 5.64 11.36 3.76
C ASN A 151 5.67 10.53 2.48
N LEU A 152 5.63 11.21 1.33
CA LEU A 152 5.79 10.59 0.02
C LEU A 152 7.26 10.58 -0.40
N LEU A 153 7.70 9.47 -1.00
CA LEU A 153 8.93 9.42 -1.76
C LEU A 153 8.69 9.87 -3.22
N ASP A 154 9.66 10.56 -3.80
CA ASP A 154 9.66 10.88 -5.23
C ASP A 154 10.00 9.62 -6.05
N ILE A 155 8.98 8.81 -6.30
CA ILE A 155 9.09 7.54 -7.01
C ILE A 155 9.62 7.73 -8.43
N ALA A 156 9.27 8.84 -9.10
CA ALA A 156 9.77 9.12 -10.45
C ALA A 156 11.28 9.38 -10.45
N LYS A 157 11.80 10.11 -9.45
CA LYS A 157 13.24 10.34 -9.26
C LYS A 157 13.95 9.03 -8.93
N ILE A 158 13.41 8.21 -8.01
CA ILE A 158 13.97 6.90 -7.65
C ILE A 158 13.99 5.96 -8.87
N GLY A 159 12.91 5.91 -9.63
CA GLY A 159 12.83 5.07 -10.83
C GLY A 159 13.81 5.48 -11.92
N ALA A 160 13.96 6.78 -12.15
CA ALA A 160 14.96 7.30 -13.09
C ALA A 160 16.38 6.95 -12.63
N MET A 161 16.66 7.07 -11.35
CA MET A 161 17.96 6.71 -10.74
C MET A 161 18.22 5.19 -10.88
N ALA A 162 17.28 4.35 -10.50
CA ALA A 162 17.39 2.91 -10.64
C ALA A 162 17.70 2.50 -12.10
N HIS A 163 16.92 3.03 -13.06
CA HIS A 163 17.12 2.71 -14.49
C HIS A 163 18.47 3.22 -15.02
N ALA A 164 18.98 4.36 -14.54
CA ALA A 164 20.29 4.86 -14.93
C ALA A 164 21.42 3.88 -14.52
N HIS A 165 21.23 3.12 -13.46
CA HIS A 165 22.13 2.06 -12.99
C HIS A 165 21.77 0.65 -13.48
N GLY A 166 20.78 0.50 -14.38
CA GLY A 166 20.34 -0.78 -14.89
C GLY A 166 19.55 -1.63 -13.87
N ALA A 167 19.14 -1.04 -12.76
CA ALA A 167 18.33 -1.67 -11.72
C ALA A 167 16.83 -1.47 -11.95
N LEU A 168 16.01 -2.34 -11.35
CA LEU A 168 14.54 -2.23 -11.39
C LEU A 168 14.02 -1.40 -10.21
N LEU A 169 12.77 -0.90 -10.33
CA LEU A 169 12.05 -0.30 -9.22
C LEU A 169 10.81 -1.13 -8.86
N VAL A 170 10.77 -1.61 -7.61
CA VAL A 170 9.59 -2.20 -6.97
C VAL A 170 9.00 -1.18 -6.00
N ALA A 171 7.77 -0.73 -6.26
CA ALA A 171 7.09 0.27 -5.43
C ALA A 171 5.93 -0.36 -4.64
N ASP A 172 5.92 -0.14 -3.32
CA ASP A 172 4.78 -0.44 -2.45
C ASP A 172 3.81 0.74 -2.42
N ALA A 173 2.68 0.59 -3.11
CA ALA A 173 1.62 1.59 -3.17
C ALA A 173 0.50 1.37 -2.14
N SER A 174 0.73 0.61 -1.07
CA SER A 174 -0.32 0.27 -0.08
C SER A 174 -0.99 1.48 0.56
N GLN A 175 -0.30 2.62 0.67
CA GLN A 175 -0.84 3.85 1.27
C GLN A 175 -1.28 4.88 0.22
N THR A 176 -0.99 4.66 -1.06
CA THR A 176 -1.19 5.67 -2.10
C THR A 176 -2.16 5.23 -3.19
N ALA A 177 -2.32 3.91 -3.40
CA ALA A 177 -3.26 3.38 -4.38
C ALA A 177 -4.69 3.86 -4.10
N GLY A 178 -5.28 4.59 -5.05
CA GLY A 178 -6.63 5.15 -4.96
C GLY A 178 -6.73 6.58 -4.41
N ALA A 179 -5.67 7.12 -3.77
CA ALA A 179 -5.66 8.46 -3.17
C ALA A 179 -4.56 9.38 -3.76
N VAL A 180 -3.48 8.80 -4.29
CA VAL A 180 -2.41 9.54 -4.96
C VAL A 180 -2.29 9.03 -6.40
N PRO A 181 -2.21 9.91 -7.40
CA PRO A 181 -2.01 9.48 -8.78
C PRO A 181 -0.71 8.69 -8.96
N ILE A 182 -0.79 7.56 -9.63
CA ILE A 182 0.35 6.70 -9.96
C ILE A 182 0.30 6.41 -11.46
N ASP A 183 1.44 6.59 -12.12
CA ASP A 183 1.64 6.20 -13.52
C ASP A 183 2.96 5.44 -13.62
N MET A 184 2.87 4.12 -13.75
CA MET A 184 4.05 3.24 -13.79
C MET A 184 5.06 3.62 -14.88
N GLN A 185 4.57 4.09 -16.04
CA GLN A 185 5.45 4.43 -17.15
C GLN A 185 6.20 5.74 -16.89
N ARG A 186 5.49 6.78 -16.43
CA ARG A 186 6.09 8.08 -16.12
C ARG A 186 7.00 8.05 -14.90
N MET A 187 6.69 7.17 -13.94
CA MET A 187 7.44 7.01 -12.69
C MET A 187 8.55 5.94 -12.80
N ASN A 188 8.73 5.31 -13.97
CA ASN A 188 9.69 4.23 -14.21
C ASN A 188 9.53 3.07 -13.22
N ILE A 189 8.31 2.71 -12.85
CA ILE A 189 8.01 1.60 -11.95
C ILE A 189 7.99 0.30 -12.74
N ASP A 190 8.76 -0.69 -12.30
CA ASP A 190 8.83 -2.00 -12.92
C ASP A 190 7.85 -3.00 -12.31
N VAL A 191 7.66 -2.92 -11.00
CA VAL A 191 6.67 -3.70 -10.25
C VAL A 191 5.98 -2.79 -9.26
N LEU A 192 4.66 -2.64 -9.37
CA LEU A 192 3.84 -1.89 -8.42
C LEU A 192 3.02 -2.87 -7.59
N CYS A 193 3.20 -2.89 -6.27
CA CYS A 193 2.42 -3.71 -5.34
C CYS A 193 1.34 -2.87 -4.66
N PHE A 194 0.12 -3.41 -4.52
CA PHE A 194 -1.02 -2.69 -3.94
C PHE A 194 -1.91 -3.60 -3.10
N THR A 195 -2.71 -2.99 -2.22
CA THR A 195 -3.79 -3.68 -1.48
C THR A 195 -5.14 -3.08 -1.82
N GLY A 196 -6.18 -3.91 -1.89
CA GLY A 196 -7.52 -3.48 -2.28
C GLY A 196 -8.34 -2.83 -1.17
N HIS A 197 -8.00 -3.08 0.10
CA HIS A 197 -8.87 -2.75 1.25
C HIS A 197 -8.59 -1.40 1.93
N LYS A 198 -7.60 -0.62 1.45
CA LYS A 198 -7.29 0.74 1.92
C LYS A 198 -7.86 1.78 0.95
N GLY A 199 -7.06 2.69 0.41
CA GLY A 199 -7.53 3.74 -0.50
C GLY A 199 -8.23 3.26 -1.78
N LEU A 200 -8.08 1.99 -2.18
CA LEU A 200 -8.88 1.40 -3.24
C LEU A 200 -10.31 1.02 -2.80
N MET A 201 -10.68 1.13 -1.51
CA MET A 201 -12.02 0.95 -0.95
C MET A 201 -12.67 -0.41 -1.26
N GLY A 202 -11.88 -1.40 -1.66
CA GLY A 202 -12.32 -2.77 -1.93
C GLY A 202 -12.38 -3.63 -0.66
N PRO A 203 -12.82 -4.89 -0.76
CA PRO A 203 -12.84 -5.83 0.35
C PRO A 203 -11.44 -6.21 0.82
N GLN A 204 -11.31 -6.60 2.09
CA GLN A 204 -10.16 -7.35 2.57
C GLN A 204 -10.01 -8.66 1.77
N GLY A 205 -8.81 -9.24 1.75
CA GLY A 205 -8.53 -10.42 0.92
C GLY A 205 -8.41 -10.10 -0.57
N THR A 206 -8.14 -8.83 -0.92
CA THR A 206 -7.85 -8.36 -2.28
C THR A 206 -6.59 -7.51 -2.30
N GLY A 207 -5.77 -7.73 -3.30
CA GLY A 207 -4.55 -7.00 -3.58
C GLY A 207 -3.97 -7.46 -4.90
N GLY A 208 -2.77 -7.04 -5.20
CA GLY A 208 -2.10 -7.46 -6.43
C GLY A 208 -0.82 -6.73 -6.72
N LEU A 209 -0.25 -7.08 -7.85
CA LEU A 209 0.90 -6.39 -8.42
C LEU A 209 0.68 -6.16 -9.91
N CYS A 210 1.18 -5.03 -10.40
CA CYS A 210 1.29 -4.70 -11.81
C CYS A 210 2.75 -4.83 -12.22
N ILE A 211 3.04 -5.49 -13.34
CA ILE A 211 4.39 -5.83 -13.78
C ILE A 211 4.64 -5.20 -15.15
N ARG A 212 5.74 -4.46 -15.29
CA ARG A 212 6.16 -3.91 -16.59
C ARG A 212 6.50 -5.06 -17.56
N PRO A 213 6.07 -4.99 -18.84
CA PRO A 213 6.49 -5.95 -19.84
C PRO A 213 8.03 -6.08 -19.90
N GLY A 214 8.52 -7.32 -19.97
CA GLY A 214 9.94 -7.63 -19.95
C GLY A 214 10.52 -7.91 -18.56
N VAL A 215 9.79 -7.60 -17.48
CA VAL A 215 10.19 -8.01 -16.11
C VAL A 215 9.69 -9.43 -15.85
N GLU A 216 10.59 -10.29 -15.45
CA GLU A 216 10.29 -11.68 -15.12
C GLU A 216 10.41 -11.94 -13.62
N LEU A 217 9.32 -12.46 -13.03
CA LEU A 217 9.28 -12.88 -11.64
C LEU A 217 9.17 -14.40 -11.56
N ARG A 218 9.98 -15.03 -10.73
CA ARG A 218 9.83 -16.45 -10.41
C ARG A 218 8.56 -16.65 -9.57
N PRO A 219 7.77 -17.70 -9.83
CA PRO A 219 6.58 -17.97 -9.04
C PRO A 219 6.93 -18.34 -7.60
N LEU A 220 6.30 -17.65 -6.63
CA LEU A 220 6.38 -17.99 -5.20
C LEU A 220 5.58 -19.26 -4.91
N LEU A 221 4.35 -19.31 -5.42
CA LEU A 221 3.47 -20.46 -5.29
C LEU A 221 3.39 -21.21 -6.62
N ARG A 222 3.30 -22.54 -6.54
CA ARG A 222 3.09 -23.43 -7.68
C ARG A 222 1.86 -24.27 -7.44
N GLY A 223 1.05 -24.48 -8.50
CA GLY A 223 -0.18 -25.26 -8.38
C GLY A 223 -1.10 -25.11 -9.57
N GLY A 224 -2.34 -25.48 -9.41
CA GLY A 224 -3.32 -25.49 -10.49
C GLY A 224 -3.69 -24.08 -10.95
N THR A 225 -3.56 -23.82 -12.24
CA THR A 225 -3.88 -22.54 -12.91
C THR A 225 -5.08 -22.66 -13.84
N GLY A 226 -5.54 -23.89 -14.10
CA GLY A 226 -6.64 -24.18 -15.04
C GLY A 226 -6.22 -24.28 -16.51
N ILE A 227 -4.92 -24.05 -16.81
CA ILE A 227 -4.33 -24.19 -18.14
C ILE A 227 -3.09 -25.07 -18.06
N HIS A 228 -2.69 -25.65 -19.19
CA HIS A 228 -1.46 -26.48 -19.31
C HIS A 228 -1.35 -27.59 -18.26
N SER A 229 -2.47 -28.31 -18.00
CA SER A 229 -2.57 -29.28 -16.88
C SER A 229 -1.60 -30.45 -16.93
N TYR A 230 -1.02 -30.77 -18.08
CA TYR A 230 -0.05 -31.84 -18.27
C TYR A 230 1.41 -31.36 -18.11
N ASP A 231 1.64 -30.03 -18.07
CA ASP A 231 2.98 -29.51 -17.88
C ASP A 231 3.42 -29.70 -16.41
N ARG A 232 4.68 -30.06 -16.22
CA ARG A 232 5.28 -30.24 -14.88
C ARG A 232 5.60 -28.89 -14.21
N GLU A 233 5.78 -27.85 -15.01
CA GLU A 233 6.17 -26.51 -14.54
C GLU A 233 4.99 -25.58 -14.51
N GLN A 234 5.13 -24.48 -13.74
CA GLN A 234 4.18 -23.39 -13.72
C GLN A 234 4.15 -22.70 -15.08
N PRO A 235 2.97 -22.27 -15.60
CA PRO A 235 2.89 -21.52 -16.85
C PRO A 235 3.82 -20.31 -16.88
N GLN A 236 4.40 -20.03 -18.05
CA GLN A 236 5.34 -18.90 -18.19
C GLN A 236 4.63 -17.56 -18.40
N ALA A 237 3.42 -17.58 -18.99
CA ALA A 237 2.67 -16.36 -19.29
C ALA A 237 1.98 -15.80 -18.05
N TYR A 238 2.00 -14.46 -17.91
CA TYR A 238 1.17 -13.74 -16.93
C TYR A 238 -0.32 -13.77 -17.36
N PRO A 239 -1.25 -13.73 -16.42
CA PRO A 239 -1.06 -13.74 -14.98
C PRO A 239 -0.88 -15.15 -14.39
N ALA A 240 -1.11 -16.22 -15.16
CA ALA A 240 -1.12 -17.61 -14.71
C ALA A 240 0.21 -18.06 -14.06
N ARG A 241 1.33 -17.45 -14.47
CA ARG A 241 2.65 -17.68 -13.89
C ARG A 241 2.68 -17.47 -12.37
N LEU A 242 1.93 -16.46 -11.87
CA LEU A 242 1.97 -16.04 -10.47
C LEU A 242 0.64 -16.30 -9.72
N GLU A 243 -0.41 -16.71 -10.42
CA GLU A 243 -1.73 -16.98 -9.85
C GLU A 243 -1.98 -18.49 -9.77
N ALA A 244 -1.49 -19.12 -8.70
CA ALA A 244 -1.81 -20.51 -8.42
C ALA A 244 -3.06 -20.63 -7.54
N GLY A 245 -3.94 -21.57 -7.87
CA GLY A 245 -5.17 -21.81 -7.13
C GLY A 245 -6.39 -21.03 -7.66
N THR A 246 -7.51 -21.13 -6.96
CA THR A 246 -8.75 -20.44 -7.31
C THR A 246 -8.71 -19.01 -6.77
N LEU A 247 -8.91 -18.03 -7.64
CA LEU A 247 -8.92 -16.62 -7.25
C LEU A 247 -10.10 -16.29 -6.32
N ASN A 248 -9.93 -15.29 -5.48
CA ASN A 248 -10.99 -14.69 -4.69
C ASN A 248 -11.95 -13.87 -5.59
N THR A 249 -12.71 -14.58 -6.44
CA THR A 249 -13.62 -13.96 -7.41
C THR A 249 -14.64 -13.03 -6.75
N HIS A 250 -15.12 -13.40 -5.55
CA HIS A 250 -16.09 -12.60 -4.79
C HIS A 250 -15.50 -11.27 -4.34
N GLY A 251 -14.30 -11.31 -3.74
CA GLY A 251 -13.58 -10.09 -3.34
C GLY A 251 -13.20 -9.23 -4.55
N ILE A 252 -12.78 -9.85 -5.67
CA ILE A 252 -12.45 -9.13 -6.91
C ILE A 252 -13.69 -8.44 -7.49
N ALA A 253 -14.90 -9.01 -7.35
CA ALA A 253 -16.14 -8.34 -7.75
C ALA A 253 -16.38 -7.07 -6.91
N GLY A 254 -16.15 -7.12 -5.60
CA GLY A 254 -16.20 -5.95 -4.73
C GLY A 254 -15.17 -4.89 -5.11
N LEU A 255 -13.93 -5.32 -5.39
CA LEU A 255 -12.86 -4.41 -5.86
C LEU A 255 -13.24 -3.78 -7.23
N HIS A 256 -13.87 -4.54 -8.12
CA HIS A 256 -14.39 -4.02 -9.39
C HIS A 256 -15.38 -2.87 -9.19
N ALA A 257 -16.30 -3.02 -8.23
CA ALA A 257 -17.26 -1.97 -7.89
C ALA A 257 -16.57 -0.74 -7.28
N ALA A 258 -15.62 -0.95 -6.38
CA ALA A 258 -14.81 0.11 -5.79
C ALA A 258 -14.03 0.92 -6.86
N LEU A 259 -13.42 0.23 -7.83
CA LEU A 259 -12.71 0.89 -8.92
C LEU A 259 -13.64 1.74 -9.81
N LYS A 260 -14.89 1.30 -10.03
CA LYS A 260 -15.90 2.14 -10.73
C LYS A 260 -16.23 3.40 -9.95
N PHE A 261 -16.31 3.30 -8.62
CA PHE A 261 -16.51 4.46 -7.76
C PHE A 261 -15.33 5.44 -7.87
N ILE A 262 -14.09 4.93 -7.77
CA ILE A 262 -12.87 5.74 -7.92
C ILE A 262 -12.79 6.40 -9.30
N GLU A 263 -13.13 5.70 -10.37
CA GLU A 263 -13.18 6.29 -11.71
C GLU A 263 -14.19 7.44 -11.81
N LYS A 264 -15.34 7.33 -11.14
CA LYS A 264 -16.37 8.37 -11.10
C LYS A 264 -15.93 9.58 -10.28
N GLN A 265 -15.32 9.37 -9.11
CA GLN A 265 -14.90 10.45 -8.21
C GLN A 265 -13.55 11.06 -8.62
N THR A 266 -12.70 10.32 -9.28
CA THR A 266 -11.29 10.55 -9.61
C THR A 266 -10.34 10.44 -8.42
N VAL A 267 -9.15 9.86 -8.64
CA VAL A 267 -8.08 9.76 -7.63
C VAL A 267 -7.69 11.13 -7.09
N GLN A 268 -7.65 12.13 -7.97
CA GLN A 268 -7.28 13.50 -7.64
C GLN A 268 -8.27 14.12 -6.66
N ALA A 269 -9.58 13.98 -6.89
CA ALA A 269 -10.61 14.53 -6.02
C ALA A 269 -10.64 13.80 -4.66
N ILE A 270 -10.53 12.46 -4.67
CA ILE A 270 -10.44 11.65 -3.44
C ILE A 270 -9.23 12.10 -2.60
N GLY A 271 -8.04 12.12 -3.18
CA GLY A 271 -6.83 12.51 -2.47
C GLY A 271 -6.84 13.97 -2.01
N ALA A 272 -7.43 14.90 -2.79
CA ALA A 272 -7.56 16.28 -2.36
C ALA A 272 -8.46 16.41 -1.14
N HIS A 273 -9.60 15.71 -1.10
CA HIS A 273 -10.49 15.69 0.05
C HIS A 273 -9.80 15.10 1.30
N GLU A 274 -9.18 13.94 1.17
CA GLU A 274 -8.46 13.30 2.27
C GLU A 274 -7.33 14.18 2.82
N ARG A 275 -6.56 14.83 1.94
CA ARG A 275 -5.51 15.77 2.35
C ARG A 275 -6.06 17.02 3.01
N ALA A 276 -7.22 17.53 2.60
CA ALA A 276 -7.86 18.66 3.24
C ALA A 276 -8.26 18.34 4.69
N LEU A 277 -8.85 17.16 4.92
CA LEU A 277 -9.18 16.68 6.27
C LEU A 277 -7.92 16.49 7.13
N MET A 278 -6.90 15.87 6.59
CA MET A 278 -5.61 15.68 7.25
C MET A 278 -4.95 17.02 7.62
N ARG A 279 -4.96 17.99 6.70
CA ARG A 279 -4.38 19.33 6.95
C ARG A 279 -5.16 20.08 8.03
N ARG A 280 -6.50 20.02 8.01
CA ARG A 280 -7.35 20.58 9.05
C ARG A 280 -7.01 20.02 10.43
N PHE A 281 -6.86 18.69 10.52
CA PHE A 281 -6.46 18.05 11.77
C PHE A 281 -5.06 18.50 12.22
N TYR A 282 -4.07 18.42 11.33
CA TYR A 282 -2.69 18.86 11.63
C TYR A 282 -2.64 20.29 12.12
N ASP A 283 -3.30 21.21 11.43
CA ASP A 283 -3.31 22.65 11.79
C ASP A 283 -4.01 22.89 13.15
N GLY A 284 -4.96 22.02 13.51
CA GLY A 284 -5.65 22.10 14.81
C GLY A 284 -4.87 21.54 15.99
N VAL A 285 -3.86 20.68 15.75
CA VAL A 285 -3.14 20.01 16.84
C VAL A 285 -1.65 20.35 16.95
N LYS A 286 -1.02 20.85 15.88
CA LYS A 286 0.44 21.05 15.79
C LYS A 286 1.04 22.01 16.82
N ASP A 287 0.24 22.98 17.28
CA ASP A 287 0.66 24.05 18.20
C ASP A 287 0.11 23.84 19.62
N LEU A 288 -0.52 22.68 19.90
CA LEU A 288 -0.99 22.36 21.25
C LEU A 288 0.19 22.03 22.16
N ASP A 289 0.16 22.54 23.40
CA ASP A 289 1.17 22.22 24.38
C ASP A 289 1.18 20.72 24.69
N GLY A 290 2.38 20.14 24.81
CA GLY A 290 2.54 18.71 25.03
C GLY A 290 2.28 17.81 23.81
N VAL A 291 1.90 18.33 22.66
CA VAL A 291 1.69 17.53 21.44
C VAL A 291 2.95 17.57 20.56
N THR A 292 3.45 16.39 20.18
CA THR A 292 4.54 16.25 19.20
C THR A 292 4.01 15.54 17.97
N VAL A 293 4.05 16.21 16.80
CA VAL A 293 3.61 15.65 15.52
C VAL A 293 4.81 15.20 14.71
N TYR A 294 4.73 14.00 14.10
CA TYR A 294 5.80 13.38 13.32
C TYR A 294 5.53 13.45 11.82
N GLY A 295 6.57 13.74 11.04
CA GLY A 295 6.54 13.84 9.59
C GLY A 295 6.83 15.25 9.08
N ASP A 296 7.06 15.37 7.76
CA ASP A 296 7.32 16.64 7.09
C ASP A 296 6.03 17.23 6.51
N PHE A 297 5.43 18.20 7.18
CA PHE A 297 4.21 18.89 6.75
C PHE A 297 4.46 20.15 5.91
N SER A 298 5.71 20.44 5.56
CA SER A 298 6.06 21.53 4.63
C SER A 298 5.61 21.22 3.20
N ARG A 299 5.50 19.93 2.84
CA ARG A 299 5.03 19.46 1.53
C ARG A 299 3.52 19.32 1.51
N SER A 300 2.87 19.79 0.44
CA SER A 300 1.42 19.66 0.23
C SER A 300 1.00 18.24 -0.14
N GLU A 301 1.84 17.53 -0.91
CA GLU A 301 1.58 16.16 -1.35
C GLU A 301 2.01 15.16 -0.28
N ARG A 302 1.02 14.49 0.32
CA ARG A 302 1.21 13.53 1.42
C ARG A 302 0.10 12.47 1.38
N ALA A 303 0.33 11.31 1.97
CA ALA A 303 -0.77 10.44 2.38
C ALA A 303 -1.55 11.11 3.54
N ALA A 304 -2.84 10.87 3.61
CA ALA A 304 -3.72 11.49 4.60
C ALA A 304 -3.55 10.84 6.00
N VAL A 305 -2.36 10.98 6.56
CA VAL A 305 -1.92 10.39 7.83
C VAL A 305 -1.27 11.47 8.69
N VAL A 306 -1.60 11.48 9.98
CA VAL A 306 -0.92 12.26 11.04
C VAL A 306 -0.58 11.32 12.17
N ALA A 307 0.69 11.20 12.51
CA ALA A 307 1.17 10.51 13.69
C ALA A 307 1.61 11.54 14.73
N LEU A 308 1.21 11.34 15.97
CA LEU A 308 1.57 12.24 17.08
C LEU A 308 1.74 11.48 18.38
N ASN A 309 2.38 12.12 19.35
CA ASN A 309 2.36 11.76 20.76
C ASN A 309 1.91 12.94 21.61
N ILE A 310 1.31 12.63 22.76
CA ILE A 310 0.92 13.59 23.78
C ILE A 310 1.84 13.39 24.97
N ARG A 311 2.66 14.39 25.32
CA ARG A 311 3.61 14.34 26.43
C ARG A 311 4.44 13.04 26.40
N ASP A 312 4.62 12.39 27.51
CA ASP A 312 5.30 11.10 27.69
C ASP A 312 4.34 9.90 27.85
N TYR A 313 3.04 10.11 27.58
CA TYR A 313 2.04 9.06 27.66
C TYR A 313 2.31 7.94 26.66
N ASP A 314 2.08 6.70 27.07
CA ASP A 314 2.12 5.56 26.15
C ASP A 314 1.07 5.75 25.05
N SER A 315 1.46 5.46 23.81
CA SER A 315 0.57 5.66 22.66
C SER A 315 -0.70 4.79 22.72
N ALA A 316 -0.64 3.61 23.37
CA ALA A 316 -1.81 2.77 23.56
C ALA A 316 -2.79 3.38 24.57
N GLU A 317 -2.29 3.96 25.68
CA GLU A 317 -3.13 4.64 26.66
C GLU A 317 -3.87 5.83 26.04
N VAL A 318 -3.18 6.62 25.20
CA VAL A 318 -3.82 7.73 24.46
C VAL A 318 -4.89 7.23 23.49
N ALA A 319 -4.62 6.15 22.75
CA ALA A 319 -5.61 5.59 21.81
C ALA A 319 -6.81 4.98 22.55
N ASP A 320 -6.60 4.36 23.70
CA ASP A 320 -7.66 3.81 24.54
C ASP A 320 -8.54 4.93 25.12
N ALA A 321 -7.95 6.04 25.59
CA ALA A 321 -8.69 7.22 26.07
C ALA A 321 -9.52 7.85 24.94
N LEU A 322 -8.92 8.03 23.74
CA LEU A 322 -9.64 8.53 22.56
C LEU A 322 -10.88 7.67 22.22
N PHE A 323 -10.75 6.35 22.37
CA PHE A 323 -11.87 5.44 22.10
C PHE A 323 -12.89 5.43 23.23
N ALA A 324 -12.45 5.33 24.49
CA ALA A 324 -13.34 5.19 25.65
C ALA A 324 -14.16 6.44 25.94
N ASP A 325 -13.52 7.63 25.85
CA ASP A 325 -14.13 8.87 26.28
C ASP A 325 -14.77 9.67 25.12
N TYR A 326 -14.26 9.49 23.88
CA TYR A 326 -14.69 10.28 22.71
C TYR A 326 -15.26 9.42 21.56
N ASP A 327 -15.28 8.10 21.67
CA ASP A 327 -15.72 7.17 20.60
C ASP A 327 -14.93 7.37 19.29
N ILE A 328 -13.61 7.68 19.41
CA ILE A 328 -12.69 7.91 18.28
C ILE A 328 -11.72 6.73 18.15
N ALA A 329 -11.85 5.98 17.07
CA ALA A 329 -10.98 4.84 16.76
C ALA A 329 -9.72 5.29 16.01
N THR A 330 -8.56 5.14 16.64
CA THR A 330 -7.22 5.40 16.09
C THR A 330 -6.34 4.16 16.21
N ARG A 331 -5.09 4.25 15.79
CA ARG A 331 -4.13 3.15 15.98
C ARG A 331 -2.89 3.63 16.71
N ALA A 332 -2.49 2.89 17.76
CA ALA A 332 -1.28 3.12 18.51
C ALA A 332 -0.15 2.15 18.14
N GLY A 333 1.05 2.41 18.64
CA GLY A 333 2.21 1.53 18.66
C GLY A 333 3.17 1.70 17.51
N ALA A 334 3.78 0.58 17.07
CA ALA A 334 4.91 0.61 16.10
C ALA A 334 4.48 0.55 14.62
N HIS A 335 3.19 0.42 14.29
CA HIS A 335 2.63 0.47 12.92
C HIS A 335 3.32 -0.44 11.89
N CYS A 336 4.03 -1.48 12.30
CA CYS A 336 4.88 -2.32 11.45
C CYS A 336 5.95 -1.53 10.66
N ALA A 337 6.44 -0.41 11.20
CA ALA A 337 7.46 0.46 10.62
C ALA A 337 8.64 0.68 11.58
N PRO A 338 9.36 -0.39 12.00
CA PRO A 338 10.35 -0.31 13.08
C PRO A 338 11.48 0.67 12.78
N ARG A 339 12.03 0.66 11.56
CA ARG A 339 13.12 1.56 11.16
C ARG A 339 12.70 3.03 11.19
N MET A 340 11.45 3.33 10.84
CA MET A 340 10.92 4.69 10.96
C MET A 340 10.81 5.12 12.42
N HIS A 341 10.36 4.24 13.33
CA HIS A 341 10.35 4.53 14.77
C HIS A 341 11.76 4.73 15.34
N GLU A 342 12.77 4.01 14.83
CA GLU A 342 14.18 4.25 15.17
C GLU A 342 14.63 5.64 14.72
N ALA A 343 14.34 6.04 13.48
CA ALA A 343 14.68 7.37 12.94
C ALA A 343 14.00 8.51 13.70
N LEU A 344 12.71 8.34 14.06
CA LEU A 344 11.94 9.33 14.81
C LEU A 344 12.27 9.38 16.30
N GLY A 345 12.94 8.33 16.85
CA GLY A 345 13.22 8.21 18.29
C GLY A 345 12.01 7.79 19.13
N THR A 346 11.03 7.13 18.52
CA THR A 346 9.75 6.75 19.16
C THR A 346 9.60 5.25 19.43
N VAL A 347 10.71 4.50 19.47
CA VAL A 347 10.70 3.03 19.65
C VAL A 347 10.00 2.60 20.94
N GLN A 348 10.20 3.33 22.04
CA GLN A 348 9.66 2.98 23.35
C GLN A 348 8.20 3.42 23.52
N GLN A 349 7.88 4.64 23.09
CA GLN A 349 6.56 5.24 23.26
C GLN A 349 5.57 4.83 22.16
N GLY A 350 6.07 4.44 20.97
CA GLY A 350 5.23 4.30 19.79
C GLY A 350 4.73 5.66 19.28
N ALA A 351 3.62 5.64 18.57
CA ALA A 351 2.89 6.86 18.17
C ALA A 351 1.40 6.55 18.03
N VAL A 352 0.55 7.56 18.22
CA VAL A 352 -0.88 7.49 17.87
C VAL A 352 -1.03 8.01 16.46
N ARG A 353 -1.65 7.20 15.59
CA ARG A 353 -1.84 7.53 14.19
C ARG A 353 -3.30 7.78 13.87
N PHE A 354 -3.58 8.95 13.32
CA PHE A 354 -4.85 9.35 12.74
C PHE A 354 -4.74 9.22 11.21
N SER A 355 -5.72 8.63 10.57
CA SER A 355 -5.74 8.47 9.12
C SER A 355 -7.13 8.64 8.54
N PHE A 356 -7.22 9.49 7.54
CA PHE A 356 -8.46 9.99 6.97
C PHE A 356 -8.77 9.27 5.66
N SER A 357 -10.05 9.15 5.35
CA SER A 357 -10.55 8.59 4.10
C SER A 357 -11.57 9.51 3.45
N TYR A 358 -11.96 9.18 2.22
CA TYR A 358 -13.00 9.89 1.48
C TYR A 358 -14.33 10.05 2.24
N PHE A 359 -14.65 9.14 3.16
CA PHE A 359 -15.93 9.14 3.88
C PHE A 359 -15.90 9.90 5.22
N ASN A 360 -14.74 10.37 5.66
CA ASN A 360 -14.67 11.19 6.85
C ASN A 360 -15.17 12.62 6.56
N THR A 361 -15.64 13.30 7.60
CA THR A 361 -16.21 14.64 7.54
C THR A 361 -15.37 15.64 8.34
N GLU A 362 -15.50 16.93 8.02
CA GLU A 362 -14.86 18.00 8.78
C GLU A 362 -15.29 18.01 10.26
N ASN A 363 -16.56 17.70 10.54
CA ASN A 363 -17.06 17.63 11.92
C ASN A 363 -16.40 16.51 12.73
N GLU A 364 -16.14 15.35 12.12
CA GLU A 364 -15.39 14.26 12.77
C GLU A 364 -13.95 14.69 13.08
N VAL A 365 -13.33 15.45 12.16
CA VAL A 365 -11.98 16.01 12.34
C VAL A 365 -11.96 17.02 13.47
N ASP A 366 -12.94 17.94 13.53
CA ASP A 366 -13.04 18.97 14.59
C ASP A 366 -13.25 18.32 15.97
N THR A 367 -14.04 17.25 16.04
CA THR A 367 -14.23 16.46 17.26
C THR A 367 -12.91 15.81 17.70
N ALA A 368 -12.14 15.25 16.76
CA ALA A 368 -10.85 14.65 17.06
C ALA A 368 -9.81 15.69 17.52
N ILE A 369 -9.81 16.90 16.95
CA ILE A 369 -8.96 18.01 17.40
C ILE A 369 -9.30 18.40 18.85
N ALA A 370 -10.60 18.52 19.17
CA ALA A 370 -11.04 18.85 20.52
C ALA A 370 -10.61 17.78 21.55
N ALA A 371 -10.75 16.50 21.19
CA ALA A 371 -10.32 15.38 22.04
C ALA A 371 -8.79 15.39 22.30
N VAL A 372 -7.99 15.62 21.24
CA VAL A 372 -6.52 15.71 21.40
C VAL A 372 -6.15 16.90 22.29
N ARG A 373 -6.83 18.04 22.17
CA ARG A 373 -6.60 19.23 23.00
C ARG A 373 -6.87 18.91 24.47
N GLU A 374 -8.03 18.32 24.77
CA GLU A 374 -8.41 17.96 26.15
C GLU A 374 -7.43 16.96 26.79
N LEU A 375 -6.98 15.97 26.02
CA LEU A 375 -5.97 15.01 26.50
C LEU A 375 -4.57 15.62 26.65
N SER A 376 -4.29 16.76 26.04
CA SER A 376 -2.99 17.43 26.14
C SER A 376 -2.92 18.44 27.30
N GLU A 377 -4.03 18.85 27.87
CA GLU A 377 -4.12 19.74 29.07
C GLU A 377 -3.80 18.98 30.36
#